data_1070bded6c3a69e3ea442a20845a059c
#
_entry.id   1070bded6c3a69e3ea442a20845a059c
#
_cell.length_a   1.000
_cell.length_b   1.000
_cell.length_c   1.000
_cell.angle_alpha   90.00
_cell.angle_beta   90.00
_cell.angle_gamma   90.00
#
_symmetry.space_group_name_H-M   'P 1'
#
loop_
_entity.id
_entity.type
_entity.pdbx_description
1 polymer ?
#
loop_
_entity_poly.entity_id
_entity_poly.type
_entity_poly.pdbx_seq_one_letter_code
_entity_poly.pdbx_strand_id
1 'polypeptide(L)'
;MNNAQSVLVFGATGQQGGSVARALLHRGWRVRALVRDPFSAGAAALAARGAELVVGTFEDRAAMRSAMAGVDGVFSVQPSSP
;
A
#
# COMPACT_ATOMS: atom_id res chain seq x y z
N MET A 1 -2.01 -22.71 -10.24
CA MET A 1 -0.88 -21.84 -10.04
C MET A 1 -1.36 -20.41 -9.82
N ASN A 2 -1.00 -19.87 -8.75
CA ASN A 2 -1.47 -18.53 -8.43
C ASN A 2 -0.47 -17.48 -8.87
N ASN A 3 -0.86 -16.66 -9.84
CA ASN A 3 -0.02 -15.58 -10.34
C ASN A 3 -0.49 -14.25 -9.82
N ALA A 4 -0.77 -14.19 -8.53
CA ALA A 4 -1.21 -12.94 -7.93
C ALA A 4 -0.15 -11.88 -8.15
N GLN A 5 -0.57 -10.76 -8.69
CA GLN A 5 0.32 -9.63 -8.91
C GLN A 5 0.48 -8.83 -7.63
N SER A 6 1.64 -8.24 -7.48
CA SER A 6 1.97 -7.43 -6.32
C SER A 6 2.00 -5.97 -6.71
N VAL A 7 1.45 -5.13 -5.87
CA VAL A 7 1.43 -3.70 -6.12
C VAL A 7 1.74 -2.95 -4.82
N LEU A 8 2.54 -1.91 -4.96
CA LEU A 8 2.81 -0.99 -3.86
C LEU A 8 1.89 0.19 -3.99
N VAL A 9 1.17 0.52 -2.93
CA VAL A 9 0.25 1.64 -2.91
C VAL A 9 0.75 2.67 -1.91
N PHE A 10 1.00 3.89 -2.40
CA PHE A 10 1.30 5.02 -1.55
C PHE A 10 0.01 5.74 -1.21
N GLY A 11 -0.08 6.27 0.00
CA GLY A 11 -1.28 6.96 0.42
C GLY A 11 -2.45 6.04 0.69
N ALA A 12 -2.17 4.77 0.94
CA ALA A 12 -3.22 3.76 1.08
C ALA A 12 -4.10 3.98 2.31
N THR A 13 -3.62 4.74 3.30
CA THR A 13 -4.42 5.03 4.49
C THR A 13 -5.38 6.20 4.29
N GLY A 14 -5.26 6.94 3.18
CA GLY A 14 -6.20 7.99 2.83
C GLY A 14 -7.44 7.42 2.19
N GLN A 15 -8.43 8.26 1.91
CA GLN A 15 -9.70 7.80 1.38
C GLN A 15 -9.55 7.17 0.01
N GLN A 16 -8.86 7.86 -0.91
CA GLN A 16 -8.71 7.35 -2.26
C GLN A 16 -7.77 6.16 -2.30
N GLY A 17 -6.64 6.28 -1.63
CA GLY A 17 -5.68 5.19 -1.59
C GLY A 17 -6.24 3.96 -0.91
N GLY A 18 -7.04 4.14 0.13
CA GLY A 18 -7.67 3.04 0.81
C GLY A 18 -8.68 2.33 -0.08
N SER A 19 -9.45 3.08 -0.86
CA SER A 19 -10.41 2.49 -1.79
C SER A 19 -9.70 1.67 -2.86
N VAL A 20 -8.61 2.20 -3.40
CA VAL A 20 -7.83 1.49 -4.41
C VAL A 20 -7.23 0.21 -3.82
N ALA A 21 -6.66 0.31 -2.64
CA ALA A 21 -6.04 -0.84 -2.00
C ALA A 21 -7.07 -1.94 -1.74
N ARG A 22 -8.24 -1.56 -1.24
CA ARG A 22 -9.30 -2.53 -0.98
C ARG A 22 -9.80 -3.19 -2.26
N ALA A 23 -9.93 -2.41 -3.33
CA ALA A 23 -10.38 -2.95 -4.61
C ALA A 23 -9.37 -3.95 -5.15
N LEU A 24 -8.08 -3.64 -5.05
CA LEU A 24 -7.04 -4.54 -5.51
C LEU A 24 -6.99 -5.81 -4.68
N LEU A 25 -7.12 -5.69 -3.37
CA LEU A 25 -7.18 -6.86 -2.50
C LEU A 25 -8.37 -7.74 -2.84
N HIS A 26 -9.50 -7.13 -3.13
CA HIS A 26 -10.70 -7.88 -3.50
C HIS A 26 -10.49 -8.65 -4.80
N ARG A 27 -9.65 -8.16 -5.68
CA ARG A 27 -9.35 -8.81 -6.95
C ARG A 27 -8.23 -9.83 -6.86
N GLY A 28 -7.72 -10.06 -5.66
CA GLY A 28 -6.69 -11.06 -5.45
C GLY A 28 -5.27 -10.56 -5.60
N TRP A 29 -5.08 -9.27 -5.73
CA TRP A 29 -3.73 -8.70 -5.78
C TRP A 29 -3.10 -8.75 -4.41
N ARG A 30 -1.79 -8.86 -4.40
CA ARG A 30 -1.02 -8.65 -3.18
C ARG A 30 -0.73 -7.17 -3.07
N VAL A 31 -1.26 -6.56 -2.04
CA VAL A 31 -1.11 -5.12 -1.84
C VAL A 31 -0.11 -4.88 -0.73
N ARG A 32 0.88 -4.07 -1.03
CA ARG A 32 1.85 -3.60 -0.04
C ARG A 32 1.63 -2.11 0.12
N ALA A 33 1.49 -1.66 1.35
CA ALA A 33 1.18 -0.27 1.64
C ALA A 33 2.31 0.36 2.43
N LEU A 34 2.80 1.49 1.96
CA LEU A 34 3.78 2.27 2.70
C LEU A 34 3.02 3.17 3.66
N VAL A 35 3.26 3.02 4.94
CA VAL A 35 2.54 3.75 5.97
C VAL A 35 3.52 4.36 6.97
N ARG A 36 3.15 5.51 7.50
CA ARG A 36 3.96 6.13 8.55
C ARG A 36 3.69 5.49 9.90
N ASP A 37 2.43 5.23 10.16
CA ASP A 37 1.99 4.71 11.45
C ASP A 37 1.21 3.42 11.23
N PRO A 38 1.83 2.28 11.51
CA PRO A 38 1.14 1.00 11.30
C PRO A 38 0.00 0.78 12.27
N PHE A 39 -0.10 1.60 13.31
CA PHE A 39 -1.18 1.48 14.28
C PHE A 39 -2.34 2.41 14.00
N SER A 40 -2.29 3.20 12.92
CA SER A 40 -3.43 4.02 12.56
C SER A 40 -4.61 3.15 12.17
N ALA A 41 -5.81 3.72 12.27
CA ALA A 41 -7.02 2.99 11.94
C ALA A 41 -7.00 2.54 10.47
N GLY A 42 -6.52 3.41 9.57
CA GLY A 42 -6.44 3.06 8.17
C GLY A 42 -5.47 1.93 7.90
N ALA A 43 -4.30 1.96 8.54
CA ALA A 43 -3.33 0.90 8.37
C ALA A 43 -3.84 -0.41 8.94
N ALA A 44 -4.45 -0.36 10.11
CA ALA A 44 -5.00 -1.56 10.73
C ALA A 44 -6.10 -2.19 9.87
N ALA A 45 -6.94 -1.36 9.26
CA ALA A 45 -7.99 -1.86 8.39
C ALA A 45 -7.41 -2.55 7.16
N LEU A 46 -6.36 -1.99 6.57
CA LEU A 46 -5.71 -2.62 5.42
C LEU A 46 -5.05 -3.93 5.80
N ALA A 47 -4.37 -3.95 6.94
CA ALA A 47 -3.72 -5.18 7.40
C ALA A 47 -4.76 -6.27 7.66
N ALA A 48 -5.91 -5.89 8.22
CA ALA A 48 -6.99 -6.85 8.48
C ALA A 48 -7.54 -7.45 7.19
N ARG A 49 -7.40 -6.73 6.07
CA ARG A 49 -7.84 -7.22 4.77
C ARG A 49 -6.75 -7.96 4.01
N GLY A 50 -5.59 -8.10 4.61
CA GLY A 50 -4.51 -8.88 4.01
C GLY A 50 -3.40 -8.07 3.37
N ALA A 51 -3.42 -6.75 3.49
CA ALA A 51 -2.34 -5.94 2.95
C ALA A 51 -1.09 -6.08 3.81
N GLU A 52 0.06 -6.04 3.17
CA GLU A 52 1.33 -6.01 3.85
C GLU A 52 1.73 -4.56 4.10
N LEU A 53 2.06 -4.23 5.34
CA LEU A 53 2.44 -2.87 5.68
C LEU A 53 3.95 -2.74 5.69
N VAL A 54 4.44 -1.67 5.07
CA VAL A 54 5.84 -1.27 5.17
C VAL A 54 5.87 0.09 5.85
N VAL A 55 6.59 0.18 6.96
CA VAL A 55 6.64 1.42 7.73
C VAL A 55 7.73 2.31 7.18
N GLY A 56 7.38 3.54 6.85
CA GLY A 56 8.34 4.50 6.34
C GLY A 56 7.67 5.65 5.63
N THR A 57 8.49 6.48 5.05
CA THR A 57 8.02 7.65 4.28
C THR A 57 8.71 7.66 2.93
N PHE A 58 8.26 8.55 2.04
CA PHE A 58 8.91 8.72 0.74
C PHE A 58 10.37 9.11 0.87
N GLU A 59 10.73 9.76 1.97
CA GLU A 59 12.08 10.23 2.16
C GLU A 59 13.02 9.15 2.68
N ASP A 60 12.46 8.06 3.15
CA ASP A 60 13.23 6.95 3.67
C ASP A 60 13.57 6.00 2.53
N ARG A 61 14.78 6.12 2.03
CA ARG A 61 15.22 5.32 0.88
C ARG A 61 15.21 3.83 1.17
N ALA A 62 15.58 3.45 2.38
CA ALA A 62 15.60 2.04 2.75
C ALA A 62 14.17 1.48 2.77
N ALA A 63 13.23 2.24 3.33
CA ALA A 63 11.83 1.82 3.35
C ALA A 63 11.27 1.74 1.94
N MET A 64 11.59 2.72 1.08
CA MET A 64 11.13 2.71 -0.30
C MET A 64 11.67 1.51 -1.05
N ARG A 65 12.95 1.22 -0.86
CA ARG A 65 13.57 0.08 -1.53
C ARG A 65 12.92 -1.23 -1.08
N SER A 66 12.68 -1.37 0.21
CA SER A 66 12.01 -2.56 0.74
C SER A 66 10.59 -2.65 0.21
N ALA A 67 9.89 -1.53 0.17
CA ALA A 67 8.50 -1.50 -0.28
C ALA A 67 8.37 -1.89 -1.74
N MET A 68 9.35 -1.51 -2.55
CA MET A 68 9.29 -1.77 -3.99
C MET A 68 9.86 -3.12 -4.39
N ALA A 69 10.52 -3.81 -3.48
CA ALA A 69 11.17 -5.07 -3.80
C ALA A 69 10.13 -6.12 -4.19
N GLY A 70 10.24 -6.65 -5.38
CA GLY A 70 9.39 -7.75 -5.82
C GLY A 70 7.97 -7.37 -6.20
N VAL A 71 7.64 -6.08 -6.28
CA VAL A 71 6.30 -5.68 -6.71
C VAL A 71 6.26 -5.55 -8.23
N ASP A 72 5.11 -5.83 -8.80
CA ASP A 72 4.90 -5.75 -10.24
C ASP A 72 4.51 -4.35 -10.68
N GLY A 73 3.99 -3.54 -9.78
CA GLY A 73 3.59 -2.19 -10.11
C GLY A 73 3.53 -1.30 -8.89
N VAL A 74 3.39 -0.01 -9.14
CA VAL A 74 3.30 1.00 -8.10
C VAL A 74 2.11 1.88 -8.41
N PHE A 75 1.27 2.10 -7.43
CA PHE A 75 0.14 3.01 -7.53
C PHE A 75 0.33 4.10 -6.47
N SER A 76 0.40 5.34 -6.93
CA SER A 76 0.61 6.46 -6.03
C SER A 76 -0.65 7.32 -6.01
N VAL A 77 -1.25 7.44 -4.84
CA VAL A 77 -2.37 8.33 -4.64
C VAL A 77 -1.88 9.50 -3.82
N GLN A 78 -1.94 10.66 -4.42
CA GLN A 78 -1.52 11.88 -3.76
C GLN A 78 -2.71 12.78 -3.56
N PRO A 79 -2.77 13.49 -2.44
CA PRO A 79 -3.86 14.43 -2.26
C PRO A 79 -3.77 15.51 -3.33
N SER A 80 -4.94 15.91 -3.82
CA SER A 80 -4.98 17.00 -4.76
C SER A 80 -4.45 18.25 -4.12
N SER A 81 -3.54 18.89 -4.80
CA SER A 81 -3.09 20.18 -4.37
C SER A 81 -4.09 21.22 -4.83
N PRO A 82 -4.50 22.08 -3.94
CA PRO A 82 -5.35 23.18 -4.39
C PRO A 82 -4.58 24.13 -5.29
#